data_b7f66dabb117e249402641162c057a2f
#
_entry.id   b7f66dabb117e249402641162c057a2f
#
_cell.length_a   1.000
_cell.length_b   1.000
_cell.length_c   1.000
_cell.angle_alpha   90.00
_cell.angle_beta   90.00
_cell.angle_gamma   90.00
#
_symmetry.space_group_name_H-M   'P 1'
#
loop_
_entity.id
_entity.type
_entity.pdbx_description
1 polymer ?
#
loop_
_entity_poly.entity_id
_entity_poly.type
_entity_poly.pdbx_seq_one_letter_code
_entity_poly.pdbx_strand_id
1 'polypeptide(L)'
;MAAPSIDEQREHFAYCVQLFGGVTAFSRRLGIDERAIRRFTNGERPLGAGLLEDTAKALRQLADEATAAEKEIVAGLGAGPNGAS
;
A
#
# COMPACT_ATOMS: atom_id res chain seq x y z
N MET A 1 3.24 -24.77 8.97
CA MET A 1 2.68 -23.93 7.93
C MET A 1 3.72 -23.67 6.87
N ALA A 2 3.37 -23.85 5.63
CA ALA A 2 4.35 -23.70 4.56
C ALA A 2 4.53 -22.24 4.22
N ALA A 3 5.75 -21.86 3.83
CA ALA A 3 5.99 -20.51 3.36
C ALA A 3 5.28 -20.31 2.02
N PRO A 4 4.86 -19.10 1.70
CA PRO A 4 4.24 -18.85 0.41
C PRO A 4 5.23 -19.10 -0.73
N SER A 5 4.73 -19.53 -1.87
CA SER A 5 5.56 -19.72 -3.04
C SER A 5 6.00 -18.37 -3.58
N ILE A 6 6.98 -18.40 -4.48
CA ILE A 6 7.45 -17.17 -5.12
C ILE A 6 6.31 -16.49 -5.89
N ASP A 7 5.46 -17.29 -6.55
CA ASP A 7 4.32 -16.73 -7.27
C ASP A 7 3.31 -16.08 -6.33
N GLU A 8 3.06 -16.72 -5.19
CA GLU A 8 2.16 -16.15 -4.20
C GLU A 8 2.70 -14.85 -3.62
N GLN A 9 4.01 -14.80 -3.35
CA GLN A 9 4.63 -13.58 -2.86
C GLN A 9 4.52 -12.46 -3.87
N ARG A 10 4.75 -12.77 -5.15
CA ARG A 10 4.67 -11.77 -6.20
C ARG A 10 3.26 -11.25 -6.37
N GLU A 11 2.28 -12.14 -6.34
CA GLU A 11 0.87 -11.74 -6.44
C GLU A 11 0.47 -10.88 -5.26
N HIS A 12 0.93 -11.23 -4.07
CA HIS A 12 0.64 -10.44 -2.88
C HIS A 12 1.30 -9.07 -2.95
N PHE A 13 2.53 -9.01 -3.44
CA PHE A 13 3.22 -7.73 -3.62
C PHE A 13 2.46 -6.85 -4.61
N ALA A 14 1.98 -7.43 -5.72
CA ALA A 14 1.19 -6.69 -6.70
C ALA A 14 -0.10 -6.16 -6.06
N TYR A 15 -0.74 -6.95 -5.21
CA TYR A 15 -1.89 -6.50 -4.46
C TYR A 15 -1.54 -5.32 -3.55
N CYS A 16 -0.40 -5.38 -2.86
CA CYS A 16 0.05 -4.28 -2.01
C CYS A 16 0.23 -2.99 -2.83
N VAL A 17 0.81 -3.11 -4.02
CA VAL A 17 0.98 -1.95 -4.90
C VAL A 17 -0.38 -1.31 -5.21
N GLN A 18 -1.40 -2.14 -5.44
CA GLN A 18 -2.75 -1.63 -5.73
C GLN A 18 -3.36 -0.93 -4.52
N LEU A 19 -3.03 -1.35 -3.31
CA LEU A 19 -3.53 -0.68 -2.10
C LEU A 19 -3.06 0.77 -2.03
N PHE A 20 -1.90 1.09 -2.61
CA PHE A 20 -1.41 2.45 -2.66
C PHE A 20 -2.02 3.27 -3.79
N GLY A 21 -2.72 2.62 -4.69
CA GLY A 21 -3.31 3.28 -5.83
C GLY A 21 -2.69 2.91 -7.17
N GLY A 22 -1.80 1.92 -7.18
CA GLY A 22 -1.16 1.45 -8.40
C GLY A 22 0.32 1.78 -8.45
N VAL A 23 0.94 1.44 -9.57
CA VAL A 23 2.39 1.54 -9.72
C VAL A 23 2.89 2.98 -9.52
N THR A 24 2.24 3.95 -10.11
CA THR A 24 2.68 5.34 -10.01
C THR A 24 2.60 5.84 -8.57
N ALA A 25 1.49 5.56 -7.87
CA ALA A 25 1.33 5.99 -6.49
C ALA A 25 2.34 5.28 -5.58
N PHE A 26 2.55 3.99 -5.78
CA PHE A 26 3.52 3.23 -5.01
C PHE A 26 4.93 3.76 -5.24
N SER A 27 5.26 4.06 -6.50
CA SER A 27 6.54 4.63 -6.88
C SER A 27 6.82 5.92 -6.12
N ARG A 28 5.86 6.80 -6.08
CA ARG A 28 5.99 8.07 -5.36
C ARG A 28 6.12 7.87 -3.87
N ARG A 29 5.38 6.92 -3.34
CA ARG A 29 5.32 6.67 -1.91
C ARG A 29 6.65 6.13 -1.38
N LEU A 30 7.27 5.21 -2.12
CA LEU A 30 8.49 4.56 -1.68
C LEU A 30 9.75 5.12 -2.33
N GLY A 31 9.62 5.98 -3.31
CA GLY A 31 10.78 6.51 -4.00
C GLY A 31 11.46 5.49 -4.89
N ILE A 32 10.69 4.56 -5.45
CA ILE A 32 11.22 3.51 -6.32
C ILE A 32 10.74 3.76 -7.74
N ASP A 33 11.63 3.60 -8.72
CA ASP A 33 11.29 3.79 -10.12
C ASP A 33 10.19 2.82 -10.55
N GLU A 34 9.24 3.31 -11.35
CA GLU A 34 8.13 2.50 -11.84
C GLU A 34 8.59 1.28 -12.61
N ARG A 35 9.66 1.40 -13.37
CA ARG A 35 10.21 0.25 -14.09
C ARG A 35 10.65 -0.86 -13.14
N ALA A 36 11.28 -0.47 -12.06
CA ALA A 36 11.71 -1.44 -11.06
C ALA A 36 10.50 -2.13 -10.45
N ILE A 37 9.45 -1.37 -10.13
CA ILE A 37 8.25 -1.94 -9.56
C ILE A 37 7.64 -2.96 -10.51
N ARG A 38 7.57 -2.65 -11.79
CA ARG A 38 7.03 -3.59 -12.79
C ARG A 38 7.86 -4.85 -12.88
N ARG A 39 9.19 -4.74 -12.77
CA ARG A 39 10.06 -5.93 -12.79
C ARG A 39 9.83 -6.82 -11.57
N PHE A 40 9.53 -6.21 -10.43
CA PHE A 40 9.18 -6.99 -9.24
C PHE A 40 7.83 -7.69 -9.44
N THR A 41 6.84 -6.99 -9.98
CA THR A 41 5.50 -7.57 -10.12
C THR A 41 5.43 -8.60 -11.24
N ASN A 42 6.27 -8.50 -12.27
CA ASN A 42 6.25 -9.48 -13.35
C ASN A 42 7.26 -10.61 -13.16
N GLY A 43 7.97 -10.62 -12.04
CA GLY A 43 8.86 -11.72 -11.72
C GLY A 43 10.26 -11.60 -12.29
N GLU A 44 10.60 -10.51 -12.96
CA GLU A 44 11.96 -10.34 -13.49
C GLU A 44 12.98 -10.08 -12.41
N ARG A 45 12.57 -9.55 -11.27
CA ARG A 45 13.45 -9.31 -10.14
C ARG A 45 12.88 -9.96 -8.90
N PRO A 46 13.72 -10.56 -8.06
CA PRO A 46 13.24 -11.18 -6.83
C PRO A 46 12.85 -10.11 -5.81
N LEU A 47 11.88 -10.45 -4.97
CA LEU A 47 11.44 -9.57 -3.89
C LEU A 47 12.40 -9.76 -2.72
N GLY A 48 13.26 -8.80 -2.49
CA GLY A 48 14.21 -8.85 -1.39
C GLY A 48 13.60 -8.43 -0.08
N ALA A 49 14.26 -8.80 1.02
CA ALA A 49 13.77 -8.46 2.36
C ALA A 49 13.67 -6.96 2.56
N GLY A 50 14.64 -6.19 2.06
CA GLY A 50 14.60 -4.74 2.21
C GLY A 50 13.39 -4.11 1.55
N LEU A 51 13.05 -4.54 0.34
CA LEU A 51 11.87 -4.05 -0.34
C LEU A 51 10.60 -4.40 0.43
N LEU A 52 10.52 -5.62 0.92
CA LEU A 52 9.33 -6.05 1.67
C LEU A 52 9.20 -5.31 3.00
N GLU A 53 10.31 -5.05 3.68
CA GLU A 53 10.29 -4.26 4.90
C GLU A 53 9.84 -2.84 4.66
N ASP A 54 10.36 -2.22 3.60
CA ASP A 54 9.97 -0.85 3.25
C ASP A 54 8.50 -0.79 2.87
N THR A 55 8.03 -1.80 2.13
CA THR A 55 6.62 -1.88 1.76
C THR A 55 5.75 -2.02 2.99
N ALA A 56 6.15 -2.85 3.94
CA ALA A 56 5.37 -3.04 5.18
C ALA A 56 5.28 -1.75 5.98
N LYS A 57 6.39 -1.01 6.09
CA LYS A 57 6.39 0.27 6.79
C LYS A 57 5.48 1.28 6.10
N ALA A 58 5.54 1.34 4.78
CA ALA A 58 4.70 2.27 4.03
C ALA A 58 3.22 1.89 4.15
N LEU A 59 2.91 0.59 4.18
CA LEU A 59 1.54 0.13 4.38
C LEU A 59 1.01 0.54 5.75
N ARG A 60 1.84 0.45 6.79
CA ARG A 60 1.41 0.87 8.13
C ARG A 60 1.12 2.36 8.15
N GLN A 61 1.96 3.16 7.51
CA GLN A 61 1.73 4.60 7.41
C GLN A 61 0.44 4.89 6.66
N LEU A 62 0.20 4.19 5.56
CA LEU A 62 -1.03 4.36 4.79
C LEU A 62 -2.25 4.01 5.63
N ALA A 63 -2.18 2.92 6.40
CA ALA A 63 -3.29 2.52 7.26
C ALA A 63 -3.58 3.59 8.32
N ASP A 64 -2.54 4.16 8.92
CA ASP A 64 -2.70 5.20 9.91
C ASP A 64 -3.29 6.47 9.30
N GLU A 65 -2.84 6.85 8.10
CA GLU A 65 -3.38 8.00 7.38
C GLU A 65 -4.84 7.79 7.04
N ALA A 66 -5.18 6.59 6.57
CA ALA A 66 -6.56 6.28 6.20
C ALA A 66 -7.46 6.31 7.43
N THR A 67 -6.99 5.79 8.55
CA THR A 67 -7.74 5.80 9.80
C THR A 67 -7.99 7.24 10.27
N ALA A 68 -6.95 8.08 10.21
CA ALA A 68 -7.09 9.47 10.63
C ALA A 68 -8.06 10.22 9.72
N ALA A 69 -7.96 10.01 8.42
CA ALA A 69 -8.85 10.67 7.47
C ALA A 69 -10.31 10.25 7.69
N GLU A 70 -10.52 8.96 7.94
CA GLU A 70 -11.86 8.43 8.19
C GLU A 70 -12.44 9.06 9.46
N LYS A 71 -11.63 9.17 10.51
CA LYS A 71 -12.09 9.76 11.77
C LYS A 71 -12.50 11.22 11.60
N GLU A 72 -11.77 11.97 10.77
CA GLU A 72 -12.12 13.35 10.52
C GLU A 72 -13.43 13.48 9.78
N ILE A 73 -13.69 12.60 8.83
CA ILE A 73 -14.95 12.61 8.11
C ILE A 73 -16.10 12.31 9.09
N VAL A 74 -15.92 11.27 9.90
CA VAL A 74 -16.97 10.87 10.84
C VAL A 74 -17.21 11.96 11.86
N ALA A 75 -16.16 12.59 12.37
CA ALA A 75 -16.31 13.68 13.32
C ALA A 75 -17.03 14.87 12.71
N GLY A 76 -16.73 15.19 11.46
CA GLY A 76 -17.40 16.27 10.76
C GLY A 76 -18.87 15.98 10.54
N LEU A 77 -19.20 14.74 10.20
CA LEU A 77 -20.59 14.36 10.01
C LEU A 77 -21.36 14.39 11.32
N GLY A 78 -20.72 13.94 12.40
CA GLY A 78 -21.38 13.92 13.69
C GLY A 78 -21.48 15.26 14.37
N ALA A 79 -20.52 16.15 14.08
CA ALA A 79 -20.47 17.44 14.73
C ALA A 79 -21.26 18.51 14.01
N GLY A 80 -21.55 18.30 12.76
CA GLY A 80 -22.21 19.31 11.97
C GLY A 80 -23.63 19.52 12.45
N PRO A 81 -24.13 20.67 12.27
CA PRO A 81 -25.46 21.00 12.66
C PRO A 81 -26.32 20.15 11.90
N ASN A 82 -25.90 19.68 11.06
CA ASN A 82 -26.61 18.99 10.35
C ASN A 82 -25.92 17.82 10.36
N GLY A 83 -25.06 17.75 11.08
CA GLY A 83 -24.41 16.71 11.06
C GLY A 83 -24.57 16.10 9.85
N ALA A 84 -25.40 16.36 9.32
CA ALA A 84 -25.66 15.83 8.28
C ALA A 84 -25.86 16.69 7.36
N SER A 85 -26.10 17.40 7.47
CA SER A 85 -26.47 18.25 6.52
C SER A 85 -26.31 17.92 5.54
#